data_6cbc94d1de5887d8e6cf972917dda2f6
#
_entry.id   6cbc94d1de5887d8e6cf972917dda2f6
#
_cell.length_a   1.000
_cell.length_b   1.000
_cell.length_c   1.000
_cell.angle_alpha   90.00
_cell.angle_beta   90.00
_cell.angle_gamma   90.00
#
_symmetry.space_group_name_H-M   'P 1'
#
loop_
_entity.id
_entity.type
_entity.pdbx_description
1 polymer ?
#
loop_
_entity_poly.entity_id
_entity_poly.type
_entity_poly.pdbx_seq_one_letter_code
_entity_poly.pdbx_strand_id
1 'polypeptide(L)'
;MQAVELSVGDVARRSGVAVSALHFYERKGLISSLRTAGNQRRYARDVLRRLAVIRVAQRVGMPLEAVARAFESLPQGRAPTKADWARLSARWQGELEERIHMLQLLRDELTGCIGCGCLSLKRCRLANPDDELGERGDGPMRWG
;
A
#
# COMPACT_ATOMS: atom_id res chain seq x y z
N MET A 1 -12.89 25.36 13.90
CA MET A 1 -12.21 25.85 12.69
C MET A 1 -12.60 24.96 11.52
N GLN A 2 -13.15 25.54 10.48
CA GLN A 2 -13.54 24.77 9.32
C GLN A 2 -12.33 24.43 8.47
N ALA A 3 -12.26 23.20 8.02
CA ALA A 3 -11.22 22.78 7.09
C ALA A 3 -11.45 23.48 5.75
N VAL A 4 -10.38 23.87 5.10
CA VAL A 4 -10.45 24.43 3.74
C VAL A 4 -10.84 23.30 2.80
N GLU A 5 -11.92 23.53 2.04
CA GLU A 5 -12.38 22.57 1.06
C GLU A 5 -11.70 22.84 -0.29
N LEU A 6 -11.34 21.76 -0.96
CA LEU A 6 -10.64 21.82 -2.24
C LEU A 6 -11.51 21.23 -3.35
N SER A 7 -11.46 21.83 -4.53
CA SER A 7 -12.09 21.26 -5.70
C SER A 7 -11.27 20.06 -6.19
N VAL A 8 -11.87 19.24 -7.05
CA VAL A 8 -11.15 18.10 -7.64
C VAL A 8 -9.92 18.56 -8.43
N GLY A 9 -10.02 19.71 -9.11
CA GLY A 9 -8.89 20.27 -9.84
C GLY A 9 -7.76 20.72 -8.92
N ASP A 10 -8.11 21.33 -7.79
CA ASP A 10 -7.12 21.75 -6.78
C ASP A 10 -6.39 20.54 -6.21
N VAL A 11 -7.13 19.48 -5.89
CA VAL A 11 -6.54 18.26 -5.35
C VAL A 11 -5.60 17.62 -6.36
N ALA A 12 -6.04 17.52 -7.61
CA ALA A 12 -5.22 16.95 -8.68
C ALA A 12 -3.92 17.74 -8.86
N ARG A 13 -4.03 19.06 -8.89
CA ARG A 13 -2.88 19.93 -9.08
C ARG A 13 -1.88 19.84 -7.92
N ARG A 14 -2.38 19.85 -6.68
CA ARG A 14 -1.53 19.83 -5.49
C ARG A 14 -0.92 18.48 -5.21
N SER A 15 -1.67 17.41 -5.48
CA SER A 15 -1.20 16.05 -5.19
C SER A 15 -0.39 15.43 -6.33
N GLY A 16 -0.55 15.95 -7.53
CA GLY A 16 0.02 15.34 -8.73
C GLY A 16 -0.71 14.07 -9.17
N VAL A 17 -1.89 13.81 -8.62
CA VAL A 17 -2.71 12.64 -8.93
C VAL A 17 -3.75 13.05 -9.98
N ALA A 18 -3.91 12.24 -11.03
CA ALA A 18 -4.89 12.53 -12.08
C ALA A 18 -6.32 12.45 -11.52
N VAL A 19 -7.22 13.26 -12.09
CA VAL A 19 -8.63 13.27 -11.68
C VAL A 19 -9.25 11.88 -11.74
N SER A 20 -8.94 11.11 -12.79
CA SER A 20 -9.44 9.74 -12.92
C SER A 20 -9.00 8.84 -11.77
N ALA A 21 -7.77 9.01 -11.32
CA ALA A 21 -7.25 8.25 -10.16
C ALA A 21 -7.94 8.68 -8.87
N LEU A 22 -8.23 9.97 -8.72
CA LEU A 22 -8.98 10.46 -7.55
C LEU A 22 -10.36 9.82 -7.47
N HIS A 23 -11.06 9.75 -8.60
CA HIS A 23 -12.37 9.09 -8.66
C HIS A 23 -12.26 7.60 -8.34
N PHE A 24 -11.21 6.96 -8.81
CA PHE A 24 -10.94 5.56 -8.51
C PHE A 24 -10.71 5.34 -7.02
N TYR A 25 -9.88 6.16 -6.38
CA TYR A 25 -9.61 6.05 -4.95
C TYR A 25 -10.87 6.31 -4.12
N GLU A 26 -11.70 7.23 -4.57
CA GLU A 26 -12.98 7.50 -3.89
C GLU A 26 -13.90 6.28 -3.96
N ARG A 27 -13.98 5.62 -5.12
CA ARG A 27 -14.77 4.40 -5.28
C ARG A 27 -14.25 3.25 -4.41
N LYS A 28 -12.95 3.22 -4.18
CA LYS A 28 -12.32 2.20 -3.31
C LYS A 28 -12.40 2.54 -1.83
N GLY A 29 -12.98 3.68 -1.48
CA GLY A 29 -13.12 4.08 -0.09
C GLY A 29 -11.86 4.63 0.56
N LEU A 30 -10.83 4.92 -0.22
CA LEU A 30 -9.57 5.46 0.29
C LEU A 30 -9.68 6.94 0.63
N ILE A 31 -10.45 7.67 -0.14
CA ILE A 31 -10.75 9.09 0.09
C ILE A 31 -12.24 9.30 -0.05
N SER A 32 -12.72 10.42 0.48
CA SER A 32 -14.13 10.77 0.39
C SER A 32 -14.27 12.24 0.04
N SER A 33 -15.43 12.60 -0.50
CA SER A 33 -15.75 13.96 -0.86
C SER A 33 -17.16 14.31 -0.41
N LEU A 34 -17.44 15.60 -0.35
CA LEU A 34 -18.78 16.13 -0.15
C LEU A 34 -19.24 16.75 -1.48
N ARG A 35 -20.55 16.78 -1.69
CA ARG A 35 -21.14 17.44 -2.87
C ARG A 35 -21.66 18.80 -2.48
N THR A 36 -21.40 19.80 -3.33
CA THR A 36 -21.99 21.12 -3.18
C THR A 36 -23.43 21.11 -3.68
N ALA A 37 -24.14 22.24 -3.48
CA ALA A 37 -25.48 22.43 -4.04
C ALA A 37 -25.49 22.29 -5.56
N GLY A 38 -24.37 22.64 -6.22
CA GLY A 38 -24.21 22.45 -7.67
C GLY A 38 -23.73 21.07 -8.06
N ASN A 39 -23.77 20.10 -7.16
CA ASN A 39 -23.37 18.71 -7.38
C ASN A 39 -21.91 18.55 -7.77
N GLN A 40 -21.05 19.46 -7.31
CA GLN A 40 -19.61 19.35 -7.52
C GLN A 40 -18.94 18.75 -6.27
N ARG A 41 -17.88 17.96 -6.50
CA ARG A 41 -17.11 17.37 -5.41
C ARG A 41 -16.27 18.42 -4.70
N ARG A 42 -16.23 18.31 -3.36
CA ARG A 42 -15.33 19.09 -2.52
C ARG A 42 -14.63 18.15 -1.56
N TYR A 43 -13.34 18.34 -1.40
CA TYR A 43 -12.49 17.48 -0.58
C TYR A 43 -11.96 18.28 0.62
N ALA A 44 -11.92 17.64 1.77
CA ALA A 44 -11.25 18.21 2.92
C ALA A 44 -9.75 18.25 2.67
N ARG A 45 -9.06 19.20 3.27
CA ARG A 45 -7.62 19.39 3.04
C ARG A 45 -6.79 18.17 3.41
N ASP A 46 -7.22 17.38 4.39
CA ASP A 46 -6.52 16.18 4.81
C ASP A 46 -6.42 15.11 3.71
N VAL A 47 -7.24 15.22 2.65
CA VAL A 47 -7.14 14.32 1.51
C VAL A 47 -5.74 14.33 0.89
N LEU A 48 -5.05 15.47 0.97
CA LEU A 48 -3.69 15.57 0.42
C LEU A 48 -2.72 14.65 1.14
N ARG A 49 -2.86 14.53 2.47
CA ARG A 49 -2.04 13.60 3.26
C ARG A 49 -2.38 12.15 2.94
N ARG A 50 -3.68 11.84 2.80
CA ARG A 50 -4.10 10.49 2.42
C ARG A 50 -3.53 10.09 1.06
N LEU A 51 -3.56 11.00 0.09
CA LEU A 51 -3.01 10.75 -1.23
C LEU A 51 -1.50 10.56 -1.20
N ALA A 52 -0.80 11.33 -0.37
CA ALA A 52 0.65 11.17 -0.20
C ALA A 52 0.98 9.76 0.33
N VAL A 53 0.24 9.30 1.32
CA VAL A 53 0.42 7.96 1.89
C VAL A 53 0.13 6.88 0.84
N ILE A 54 -0.95 7.02 0.09
CA ILE A 54 -1.32 6.08 -0.97
C ILE A 54 -0.18 5.98 -2.00
N ARG A 55 0.35 7.11 -2.44
CA ARG A 55 1.40 7.13 -3.46
C ARG A 55 2.69 6.46 -2.97
N VAL A 56 3.10 6.76 -1.75
CA VAL A 56 4.30 6.12 -1.19
C VAL A 56 4.08 4.62 -1.03
N ALA A 57 2.92 4.21 -0.54
CA ALA A 57 2.59 2.79 -0.39
C ALA A 57 2.65 2.06 -1.73
N GLN A 58 2.09 2.65 -2.78
CA GLN A 58 2.13 2.06 -4.11
C GLN A 58 3.55 1.96 -4.67
N ARG A 59 4.39 2.94 -4.39
CA ARG A 59 5.79 2.92 -4.83
C ARG A 59 6.56 1.73 -4.27
N VAL A 60 6.25 1.33 -3.05
CA VAL A 60 6.92 0.18 -2.42
C VAL A 60 6.16 -1.13 -2.65
N GLY A 61 5.16 -1.10 -3.53
CA GLY A 61 4.43 -2.29 -3.92
C GLY A 61 3.36 -2.76 -2.96
N MET A 62 2.89 -1.90 -2.06
CA MET A 62 1.77 -2.26 -1.19
C MET A 62 0.47 -2.23 -1.97
N PRO A 63 -0.37 -3.28 -1.86
CA PRO A 63 -1.67 -3.28 -2.54
C PRO A 63 -2.61 -2.23 -1.95
N LEU A 64 -3.48 -1.67 -2.79
CA LEU A 64 -4.45 -0.67 -2.34
C LEU A 64 -5.37 -1.21 -1.25
N GLU A 65 -5.68 -2.49 -1.26
CA GLU A 65 -6.49 -3.13 -0.23
C GLU A 65 -5.84 -3.05 1.15
N ALA A 66 -4.52 -3.16 1.22
CA ALA A 66 -3.79 -3.00 2.48
C ALA A 66 -3.86 -1.56 2.97
N VAL A 67 -3.73 -0.59 2.06
CA VAL A 67 -3.87 0.83 2.40
C VAL A 67 -5.29 1.12 2.89
N ALA A 68 -6.30 0.58 2.21
CA ALA A 68 -7.70 0.77 2.60
C ALA A 68 -7.96 0.23 4.01
N ARG A 69 -7.43 -0.95 4.32
CA ARG A 69 -7.56 -1.52 5.67
C ARG A 69 -6.90 -0.65 6.73
N ALA A 70 -5.73 -0.10 6.42
CA ALA A 70 -5.05 0.81 7.34
C ALA A 70 -5.87 2.07 7.57
N PHE A 71 -6.47 2.62 6.52
CA PHE A 71 -7.27 3.84 6.61
C PHE A 71 -8.59 3.64 7.37
N GLU A 72 -9.04 2.41 7.54
CA GLU A 72 -10.23 2.13 8.35
C GLU A 72 -10.08 2.59 9.79
N SER A 73 -8.85 2.69 10.29
CA SER A 73 -8.59 3.18 11.64
C SER A 73 -8.70 4.70 11.76
N LEU A 74 -8.77 5.42 10.64
CA LEU A 74 -8.92 6.86 10.65
C LEU A 74 -10.38 7.26 10.86
N PRO A 75 -10.62 8.42 11.51
CA PRO A 75 -11.99 8.85 11.75
C PRO A 75 -12.71 9.21 10.45
N GLN A 76 -14.02 9.00 10.43
CA GLN A 76 -14.84 9.26 9.25
C GLN A 76 -15.44 10.66 9.26
N GLY A 77 -15.92 11.14 10.37
CA GLY A 77 -16.67 12.40 10.43
C GLY A 77 -15.84 13.66 10.66
N ARG A 78 -14.55 13.54 10.72
CA ARG A 78 -13.63 14.65 10.99
C ARG A 78 -12.26 14.38 10.38
N ALA A 79 -11.46 15.43 10.25
CA ALA A 79 -10.07 15.30 9.80
C ALA A 79 -9.26 14.51 10.84
N PRO A 80 -8.40 13.59 10.41
CA PRO A 80 -7.51 12.88 11.33
C PRO A 80 -6.57 13.82 12.05
N THR A 81 -6.37 13.57 13.34
CA THR A 81 -5.40 14.30 14.14
C THR A 81 -4.02 13.65 14.01
N LYS A 82 -3.02 14.33 14.57
CA LYS A 82 -1.67 13.76 14.66
C LYS A 82 -1.69 12.41 15.39
N ALA A 83 -2.49 12.30 16.45
CA ALA A 83 -2.62 11.06 17.21
C ALA A 83 -3.25 9.95 16.37
N ASP A 84 -4.24 10.27 15.53
CA ASP A 84 -4.85 9.31 14.61
C ASP A 84 -3.82 8.75 13.64
N TRP A 85 -3.01 9.62 13.05
CA TRP A 85 -1.95 9.20 12.14
C TRP A 85 -0.87 8.38 12.84
N ALA A 86 -0.55 8.74 14.09
CA ALA A 86 0.42 7.98 14.88
C ALA A 86 -0.06 6.56 15.14
N ARG A 87 -1.35 6.38 15.45
CA ARG A 87 -1.92 5.05 15.64
C ARG A 87 -1.88 4.21 14.38
N LEU A 88 -2.20 4.81 13.24
CA LEU A 88 -2.09 4.14 11.95
C LEU A 88 -0.65 3.73 11.67
N SER A 89 0.27 4.64 11.90
CA SER A 89 1.70 4.40 11.71
C SER A 89 2.20 3.23 12.58
N ALA A 90 1.78 3.21 13.85
CA ALA A 90 2.17 2.15 14.76
C ALA A 90 1.65 0.78 14.32
N ARG A 91 0.40 0.71 13.86
CA ARG A 91 -0.18 -0.53 13.34
C ARG A 91 0.54 -1.00 12.08
N TRP A 92 0.91 -0.06 11.22
CA TRP A 92 1.54 -0.38 9.95
C TRP A 92 3.01 -0.74 10.09
N GLN A 93 3.64 -0.28 11.18
CA GLN A 93 5.06 -0.51 11.41
C GLN A 93 5.41 -2.00 11.38
N GLY A 94 4.61 -2.84 12.03
CA GLY A 94 4.84 -4.28 12.05
C GLY A 94 4.78 -4.90 10.65
N GLU A 95 3.77 -4.51 9.86
CA GLU A 95 3.62 -5.00 8.49
C GLU A 95 4.77 -4.52 7.61
N LEU A 96 5.20 -3.28 7.80
CA LEU A 96 6.32 -2.73 7.03
C LEU A 96 7.63 -3.39 7.40
N GLU A 97 7.88 -3.64 8.68
CA GLU A 97 9.07 -4.34 9.13
C GLU A 97 9.13 -5.76 8.58
N GLU A 98 8.00 -6.45 8.57
CA GLU A 98 7.91 -7.78 7.98
C GLU A 98 8.23 -7.76 6.49
N ARG A 99 7.69 -6.77 5.77
CA ARG A 99 7.94 -6.60 4.35
C ARG A 99 9.41 -6.27 4.07
N ILE A 100 10.02 -5.43 4.89
CA ILE A 100 11.44 -5.11 4.81
C ILE A 100 12.27 -6.39 4.98
N HIS A 101 11.93 -7.19 5.99
CA HIS A 101 12.62 -8.45 6.25
C HIS A 101 12.51 -9.40 5.05
N MET A 102 11.33 -9.53 4.48
CA MET A 102 11.12 -10.39 3.31
C MET A 102 11.89 -9.91 2.09
N LEU A 103 11.97 -8.59 1.89
CA LEU A 103 12.75 -8.02 0.79
C LEU A 103 14.24 -8.26 0.98
N GLN A 104 14.73 -8.15 2.21
CA GLN A 104 16.13 -8.45 2.53
C GLN A 104 16.45 -9.93 2.28
N LEU A 105 15.55 -10.81 2.70
CA LEU A 105 15.70 -12.24 2.48
C LEU A 105 15.73 -12.56 0.98
N LEU A 106 14.83 -11.98 0.21
CA LEU A 106 14.79 -12.16 -1.24
C LEU A 106 16.10 -11.70 -1.89
N ARG A 107 16.58 -10.52 -1.51
CA ARG A 107 17.85 -9.98 -2.01
C ARG A 107 19.00 -10.94 -1.73
N ASP A 108 19.10 -11.40 -0.49
CA ASP A 108 20.23 -12.23 -0.06
C ASP A 108 20.18 -13.63 -0.68
N GLU A 109 19.00 -14.23 -0.75
CA GLU A 109 18.84 -15.54 -1.35
C GLU A 109 19.06 -15.52 -2.87
N LEU A 110 18.62 -14.47 -3.55
CA LEU A 110 18.90 -14.31 -4.98
C LEU A 110 20.39 -14.16 -5.23
N THR A 111 21.08 -13.37 -4.41
CA THR A 111 22.54 -13.22 -4.51
C THR A 111 23.22 -14.56 -4.30
N GLY A 112 22.78 -15.32 -3.31
CA GLY A 112 23.32 -16.65 -3.03
C GLY A 112 23.08 -17.61 -4.18
N CYS A 113 21.88 -17.64 -4.75
CA CYS A 113 21.54 -18.51 -5.87
C CYS A 113 22.36 -18.16 -7.11
N ILE A 114 22.54 -16.89 -7.42
CA ILE A 114 23.35 -16.43 -8.55
C ILE A 114 24.82 -16.80 -8.32
N GLY A 115 25.31 -16.59 -7.11
CA GLY A 115 26.70 -16.85 -6.76
C GLY A 115 27.05 -18.33 -6.77
N CYS A 116 26.15 -19.21 -6.38
CA CYS A 116 26.41 -20.66 -6.35
C CYS A 116 26.00 -21.37 -7.62
N GLY A 117 25.33 -20.69 -8.56
CA GLY A 117 24.85 -21.30 -9.80
C GLY A 117 23.69 -22.26 -9.60
N CYS A 118 22.98 -22.15 -8.50
CA CYS A 118 21.85 -23.02 -8.20
C CYS A 118 20.65 -22.65 -9.07
N LEU A 119 20.37 -23.43 -10.08
CA LEU A 119 19.23 -23.22 -10.99
C LEU A 119 18.05 -24.13 -10.66
N SER A 120 18.21 -25.05 -9.71
CA SER A 120 17.16 -26.00 -9.35
C SER A 120 16.22 -25.40 -8.30
N LEU A 121 14.93 -25.35 -8.60
CA LEU A 121 13.92 -24.88 -7.67
C LEU A 121 13.82 -25.78 -6.43
N LYS A 122 14.15 -27.06 -6.56
CA LYS A 122 14.12 -28.00 -5.46
C LYS A 122 15.19 -27.69 -4.40
N ARG A 123 16.33 -27.13 -4.82
CA ARG A 123 17.46 -26.83 -3.96
C ARG A 123 17.48 -25.35 -3.55
N CYS A 124 16.70 -24.52 -4.20
CA CYS A 124 16.69 -23.09 -3.92
C CYS A 124 15.94 -22.80 -2.63
N ARG A 125 16.63 -22.24 -1.64
CA ARG A 125 16.04 -21.92 -0.35
C ARG A 125 14.91 -20.88 -0.44
N LEU A 126 14.94 -20.04 -1.46
CA LEU A 126 13.91 -19.04 -1.70
C LEU A 126 12.59 -19.68 -2.12
N ALA A 127 12.64 -20.65 -3.04
CA ALA A 127 11.47 -21.32 -3.57
C ALA A 127 11.07 -22.54 -2.76
N ASN A 128 12.01 -23.16 -2.06
CA ASN A 128 11.82 -24.41 -1.34
C ASN A 128 12.62 -24.41 -0.03
N PRO A 129 12.24 -23.56 0.93
CA PRO A 129 13.04 -23.33 2.14
C PRO A 129 13.27 -24.58 2.99
N ASP A 130 12.33 -25.52 3.01
CA ASP A 130 12.39 -26.72 3.85
C ASP A 130 12.45 -28.01 3.01
N ASP A 131 12.86 -27.87 1.75
CA ASP A 131 12.94 -28.99 0.80
C ASP A 131 11.63 -29.77 0.62
N GLU A 132 10.51 -29.09 0.85
CA GLU A 132 9.20 -29.70 0.73
C GLU A 132 8.88 -30.17 -0.68
N LEU A 133 9.38 -29.45 -1.71
CA LEU A 133 9.12 -29.82 -3.09
C LEU A 133 9.81 -31.12 -3.47
N GLY A 134 10.99 -31.38 -2.89
CA GLY A 134 11.67 -32.64 -3.06
C GLY A 134 10.89 -33.82 -2.48
N GLU A 135 10.23 -33.59 -1.33
CA GLU A 135 9.42 -34.59 -0.67
C GLU A 135 8.08 -34.84 -1.39
N ARG A 136 7.53 -33.82 -2.05
CA ARG A 136 6.24 -33.91 -2.74
C ARG A 136 6.35 -34.37 -4.18
N GLY A 137 7.55 -34.52 -4.71
CA GLY A 137 7.76 -34.90 -6.10
C GLY A 137 8.17 -33.74 -6.99
N ASP A 138 8.07 -33.94 -8.30
CA ASP A 138 8.54 -32.96 -9.28
C ASP A 138 7.47 -31.92 -9.60
N GLY A 139 7.93 -30.70 -9.86
CA GLY A 139 7.09 -29.65 -10.37
C GLY A 139 7.15 -28.37 -9.54
N PRO A 140 6.80 -27.24 -10.15
CA PRO A 140 6.83 -25.93 -9.47
C PRO A 140 5.53 -25.65 -8.72
N MET A 141 5.24 -26.42 -7.72
CA MET A 141 3.95 -26.34 -7.00
C MET A 141 3.74 -25.03 -6.24
N ARG A 142 4.81 -24.28 -5.99
CA ARG A 142 4.74 -23.02 -5.28
C ARG A 142 4.71 -21.79 -6.18
N TRP A 143 4.75 -22.01 -7.47
CA TRP A 143 4.73 -20.93 -8.46
C TRP A 143 3.35 -20.85 -9.13
N GLY A 144 2.35 -20.71 -8.35
CA GLY A 144 0.99 -20.62 -8.88
C GLY A 144 0.52 -19.21 -9.11
#